data_45967ec0c597334949b44d2cff1e3c1e
#
_entry.id   45967ec0c597334949b44d2cff1e3c1e
#
_cell.length_a   1.000
_cell.length_b   1.000
_cell.length_c   1.000
_cell.angle_alpha   90.00
_cell.angle_beta   90.00
_cell.angle_gamma   90.00
#
_symmetry.space_group_name_H-M   'P 1'
#
loop_
_entity.id
_entity.type
_entity.pdbx_description
1 polymer ?
#
loop_
_entity_poly.entity_id
_entity_poly.type
_entity_poly.pdbx_seq_one_letter_code
_entity_poly.pdbx_strand_id
1 'polypeptide(L)'
;MFIIRLAHALMEFGAPMHKIDEQLTAACDFLSIKAHFVLFNTVIILVFEDPDGALPSQKHFIQRPQGLSLEQLQRTHAVYSAVIHDRITATEGASQLKNIMSHPDSYGFYVKVLFAFLAGFAICPMGFSGSFVDSLVAGTSSAFLIAIQLLRGGDVLFTGIFEYDALIFNVCISRR
;
A
#
# COMPACT_ATOMS: atom_id res chain seq x y z
N MET A 1 -10.53 14.43 12.83
CA MET A 1 -9.16 14.20 12.34
C MET A 1 -8.73 12.73 12.31
N PHE A 2 -9.18 11.88 13.23
CA PHE A 2 -8.83 10.44 13.24
C PHE A 2 -9.31 9.69 11.98
N ILE A 3 -10.59 9.84 11.60
CA ILE A 3 -11.20 9.15 10.46
C ILE A 3 -10.48 9.46 9.15
N ILE A 4 -10.11 10.71 8.91
CA ILE A 4 -9.38 11.13 7.70
C ILE A 4 -8.00 10.45 7.64
N ARG A 5 -7.28 10.40 8.77
CA ARG A 5 -5.97 9.73 8.84
C ARG A 5 -6.09 8.23 8.72
N LEU A 6 -7.14 7.64 9.28
CA LEU A 6 -7.42 6.21 9.14
C LEU A 6 -7.69 5.86 7.67
N ALA A 7 -8.57 6.62 7.00
CA ALA A 7 -8.86 6.43 5.59
C ALA A 7 -7.59 6.56 4.73
N HIS A 8 -6.76 7.56 5.01
CA HIS A 8 -5.50 7.77 4.30
C HIS A 8 -4.54 6.60 4.52
N ALA A 9 -4.33 6.16 5.76
CA ALA A 9 -3.44 5.05 6.09
C ALA A 9 -3.91 3.73 5.44
N LEU A 10 -5.21 3.41 5.52
CA LEU A 10 -5.76 2.21 4.90
C LEU A 10 -5.59 2.20 3.38
N MET A 11 -5.78 3.36 2.73
CA MET A 11 -5.55 3.52 1.30
C MET A 11 -4.08 3.38 0.93
N GLU A 12 -3.20 4.06 1.66
CA GLU A 12 -1.75 4.08 1.43
C GLU A 12 -1.14 2.69 1.54
N PHE A 13 -1.58 1.91 2.54
CA PHE A 13 -1.04 0.57 2.78
C PHE A 13 -1.76 -0.55 2.02
N GLY A 14 -2.70 -0.20 1.16
CA GLY A 14 -3.32 -1.13 0.22
C GLY A 14 -4.41 -2.02 0.81
N ALA A 15 -5.18 -1.53 1.78
CA ALA A 15 -6.34 -2.24 2.29
C ALA A 15 -7.39 -2.48 1.18
N PRO A 16 -8.10 -3.63 1.19
CA PRO A 16 -9.20 -3.88 0.28
C PRO A 16 -10.35 -2.89 0.52
N MET A 17 -11.01 -2.42 -0.55
CA MET A 17 -12.07 -1.39 -0.48
C MET A 17 -13.21 -1.74 0.48
N HIS A 18 -13.67 -2.98 0.47
CA HIS A 18 -14.75 -3.43 1.37
C HIS A 18 -14.34 -3.35 2.85
N LYS A 19 -13.05 -3.57 3.17
CA LYS A 19 -12.53 -3.44 4.52
C LYS A 19 -12.37 -1.98 4.95
N ILE A 20 -12.02 -1.10 4.00
CA ILE A 20 -11.97 0.34 4.25
C ILE A 20 -13.35 0.85 4.61
N ASP A 21 -14.38 0.48 3.83
CA ASP A 21 -15.77 0.88 4.07
C ASP A 21 -16.26 0.40 5.44
N GLU A 22 -16.10 -0.88 5.73
CA GLU A 22 -16.47 -1.49 7.01
C GLU A 22 -15.82 -0.79 8.22
N GLN A 23 -14.52 -0.53 8.14
CA GLN A 23 -13.77 0.08 9.24
C GLN A 23 -14.06 1.56 9.42
N LEU A 24 -14.25 2.30 8.32
CA LEU A 24 -14.61 3.71 8.40
C LEU A 24 -16.03 3.91 8.94
N THR A 25 -16.99 3.08 8.50
CA THR A 25 -18.36 3.12 9.00
C THR A 25 -18.40 2.81 10.48
N ALA A 26 -17.76 1.72 10.92
CA ALA A 26 -17.69 1.37 12.33
C ALA A 26 -16.99 2.45 13.19
N ALA A 27 -15.94 3.10 12.67
CA ALA A 27 -15.26 4.18 13.37
C ALA A 27 -16.15 5.44 13.48
N CYS A 28 -16.95 5.74 12.46
CA CYS A 28 -17.90 6.85 12.50
C CYS A 28 -19.03 6.62 13.49
N ASP A 29 -19.58 5.41 13.50
CA ASP A 29 -20.64 5.02 14.44
C ASP A 29 -20.15 5.10 15.88
N PHE A 30 -18.94 4.58 16.16
CA PHE A 30 -18.31 4.65 17.48
C PHE A 30 -18.07 6.09 17.95
N LEU A 31 -17.60 6.94 17.06
CA LEU A 31 -17.33 8.36 17.37
C LEU A 31 -18.56 9.27 17.26
N SER A 32 -19.73 8.71 16.92
CA SER A 32 -20.98 9.44 16.70
C SER A 32 -20.84 10.56 15.66
N ILE A 33 -20.05 10.36 14.62
CA ILE A 33 -19.80 11.31 13.54
C ILE A 33 -20.63 10.90 12.32
N LYS A 34 -21.46 11.80 11.80
CA LYS A 34 -22.18 11.61 10.55
C LYS A 34 -21.23 11.91 9.38
N ALA A 35 -20.85 10.87 8.64
CA ALA A 35 -20.04 11.00 7.45
C ALA A 35 -20.53 10.05 6.36
N HIS A 36 -20.46 10.49 5.10
CA HIS A 36 -20.73 9.69 3.93
C HIS A 36 -19.43 9.42 3.19
N PHE A 37 -19.25 8.16 2.78
CA PHE A 37 -18.08 7.71 2.04
C PHE A 37 -18.46 7.34 0.62
N VAL A 38 -17.74 7.86 -0.36
CA VAL A 38 -17.81 7.42 -1.75
C VAL A 38 -16.46 6.85 -2.12
N LEU A 39 -16.43 5.53 -2.29
CA LEU A 39 -15.21 4.76 -2.51
C LEU A 39 -15.08 4.44 -4.00
N PHE A 40 -14.03 4.97 -4.61
CA PHE A 40 -13.58 4.58 -5.95
C PHE A 40 -12.27 3.83 -5.84
N ASN A 41 -11.92 3.06 -6.86
CA ASN A 41 -10.73 2.21 -6.84
C ASN A 41 -9.41 2.95 -6.54
N THR A 42 -9.34 4.24 -6.85
CA THR A 42 -8.15 5.08 -6.69
C THR A 42 -8.35 6.29 -5.79
N VAL A 43 -9.59 6.60 -5.39
CA VAL A 43 -9.93 7.81 -4.64
C VAL A 43 -11.03 7.52 -3.65
N ILE A 44 -10.88 8.02 -2.42
CA ILE A 44 -11.96 8.08 -1.43
C ILE A 44 -12.39 9.54 -1.27
N ILE A 45 -13.70 9.75 -1.35
CA ILE A 45 -14.32 11.04 -1.06
C ILE A 45 -15.02 10.90 0.29
N LEU A 46 -14.55 11.65 1.28
CA LEU A 46 -15.20 11.73 2.59
C LEU A 46 -15.99 13.04 2.66
N VAL A 47 -17.26 12.93 2.99
CA VAL A 47 -18.16 14.07 3.19
C VAL A 47 -18.64 14.03 4.64
N PHE A 48 -18.25 15.01 5.42
CA PHE A 48 -18.72 15.17 6.80
C PHE A 48 -19.94 16.09 6.82
N GLU A 49 -21.02 15.64 7.44
CA GLU A 49 -22.20 16.45 7.68
C GLU A 49 -22.07 17.16 9.04
N ASP A 50 -22.30 18.47 9.03
CA ASP A 50 -22.37 19.23 10.26
C ASP A 50 -23.79 19.08 10.83
N PRO A 51 -23.96 18.61 12.07
CA PRO A 51 -25.28 18.41 12.67
C PRO A 51 -26.13 19.68 12.75
N ASP A 52 -25.49 20.86 12.79
CA ASP A 52 -26.14 22.15 12.91
C ASP A 52 -26.38 22.88 11.57
N GLY A 53 -25.93 22.31 10.45
CA GLY A 53 -26.12 22.86 9.09
C GLY A 53 -25.48 24.25 8.87
N ALA A 54 -24.67 24.72 9.80
CA ALA A 54 -24.10 26.07 9.80
C ALA A 54 -22.82 26.22 8.98
N LEU A 55 -22.11 25.10 8.71
CA LEU A 55 -20.86 25.08 7.95
C LEU A 55 -21.02 24.26 6.67
N PRO A 56 -20.36 24.66 5.57
CA PRO A 56 -20.36 23.86 4.35
C PRO A 56 -19.72 22.49 4.62
N SER A 57 -20.36 21.42 4.14
CA SER A 57 -19.86 20.05 4.29
C SER A 57 -18.41 19.96 3.79
N GLN A 58 -17.51 19.55 4.68
CA GLN A 58 -16.09 19.41 4.33
C GLN A 58 -15.89 18.16 3.47
N LYS A 59 -15.39 18.36 2.27
CA LYS A 59 -15.06 17.27 1.33
C LYS A 59 -13.56 17.04 1.34
N HIS A 60 -13.15 15.81 1.68
CA HIS A 60 -11.76 15.39 1.63
C HIS A 60 -11.58 14.37 0.52
N PHE A 61 -10.65 14.65 -0.40
CA PHE A 61 -10.25 13.73 -1.46
C PHE A 61 -8.95 13.04 -1.05
N ILE A 62 -8.99 11.72 -0.94
CA ILE A 62 -7.82 10.90 -0.63
C ILE A 62 -7.52 10.08 -1.86
N GLN A 63 -6.36 10.30 -2.46
CA GLN A 63 -5.88 9.55 -3.61
C GLN A 63 -4.95 8.43 -3.14
N ARG A 64 -5.07 7.25 -3.76
CA ARG A 64 -4.26 6.08 -3.42
C ARG A 64 -2.85 6.25 -3.99
N PRO A 65 -1.79 6.37 -3.17
CA PRO A 65 -0.45 6.08 -3.59
C PRO A 65 -0.33 4.58 -3.84
N GLN A 66 0.39 4.19 -4.87
CA GLN A 66 0.57 2.76 -5.16
C GLN A 66 1.62 2.18 -4.21
N GLY A 67 1.18 1.29 -3.34
CA GLY A 67 2.04 0.56 -2.43
C GLY A 67 1.24 -0.49 -1.65
N LEU A 68 1.82 -1.64 -1.41
CA LEU A 68 1.27 -2.65 -0.51
C LEU A 68 2.28 -2.85 0.62
N SER A 69 1.92 -2.45 1.84
CA SER A 69 2.73 -2.67 3.03
C SER A 69 1.90 -3.38 4.10
N LEU A 70 1.97 -4.71 4.11
CA LEU A 70 1.20 -5.54 5.04
C LEU A 70 1.57 -5.28 6.50
N GLU A 71 2.82 -4.98 6.80
CA GLU A 71 3.26 -4.66 8.15
C GLU A 71 2.61 -3.37 8.67
N GLN A 72 2.64 -2.30 7.87
CA GLN A 72 2.04 -1.02 8.23
C GLN A 72 0.51 -1.11 8.27
N LEU A 73 -0.08 -1.92 7.38
CA LEU A 73 -1.51 -2.23 7.41
C LEU A 73 -1.92 -2.93 8.70
N GLN A 74 -1.13 -3.92 9.16
CA GLN A 74 -1.38 -4.60 10.43
C GLN A 74 -1.27 -3.64 11.63
N ARG A 75 -0.26 -2.76 11.64
CA ARG A 75 -0.12 -1.72 12.66
C ARG A 75 -1.29 -0.74 12.66
N THR A 76 -1.74 -0.33 11.47
CA THR A 76 -2.94 0.52 11.30
C THR A 76 -4.18 -0.15 11.86
N HIS A 77 -4.36 -1.44 11.58
CA HIS A 77 -5.49 -2.22 12.11
C HIS A 77 -5.41 -2.36 13.64
N ALA A 78 -4.22 -2.52 14.22
CA ALA A 78 -4.05 -2.56 15.68
C ALA A 78 -4.47 -1.23 16.34
N VAL A 79 -4.09 -0.08 15.74
CA VAL A 79 -4.51 1.24 16.24
C VAL A 79 -6.02 1.43 16.09
N TYR A 80 -6.61 1.06 14.95
CA TYR A 80 -8.05 1.07 14.75
C TYR A 80 -8.78 0.25 15.83
N SER A 81 -8.36 -1.00 16.05
CA SER A 81 -8.94 -1.88 17.06
C SER A 81 -8.81 -1.30 18.47
N ALA A 82 -7.69 -0.67 18.80
CA ALA A 82 -7.48 -0.06 20.10
C ALA A 82 -8.42 1.14 20.34
N VAL A 83 -8.73 1.93 19.30
CA VAL A 83 -9.69 3.04 19.39
C VAL A 83 -11.12 2.54 19.53
N ILE A 84 -11.55 1.56 18.72
CA ILE A 84 -12.91 0.99 18.77
C ILE A 84 -13.20 0.30 20.12
N HIS A 85 -12.19 -0.29 20.74
CA HIS A 85 -12.34 -0.91 22.08
C HIS A 85 -12.07 0.07 23.24
N ASP A 86 -12.04 1.37 22.98
CA ASP A 86 -11.84 2.43 23.95
C ASP A 86 -10.55 2.29 24.80
N ARG A 87 -9.51 1.65 24.22
CA ARG A 87 -8.21 1.49 24.88
C ARG A 87 -7.33 2.73 24.74
N ILE A 88 -7.51 3.48 23.67
CA ILE A 88 -6.81 4.74 23.38
C ILE A 88 -7.80 5.78 22.86
N THR A 89 -7.52 7.04 23.11
CA THR A 89 -8.35 8.13 22.60
C THR A 89 -8.20 8.32 21.08
N ALA A 90 -9.23 8.83 20.41
CA ALA A 90 -9.17 9.12 18.97
C ALA A 90 -8.05 10.12 18.60
N THR A 91 -7.68 11.02 19.51
CA THR A 91 -6.57 11.97 19.33
C THR A 91 -5.22 11.26 19.35
N GLU A 92 -5.05 10.33 20.28
CA GLU A 92 -3.85 9.51 20.38
C GLU A 92 -3.74 8.53 19.21
N GLY A 93 -4.83 7.86 18.84
CA GLY A 93 -4.90 7.03 17.65
C GLY A 93 -4.52 7.81 16.37
N ALA A 94 -4.98 9.04 16.22
CA ALA A 94 -4.60 9.90 15.10
C ALA A 94 -3.10 10.26 15.10
N SER A 95 -2.46 10.41 16.27
CA SER A 95 -1.03 10.67 16.36
C SER A 95 -0.20 9.43 16.02
N GLN A 96 -0.64 8.24 16.48
CA GLN A 96 -0.01 6.97 16.16
C GLN A 96 -0.10 6.65 14.66
N LEU A 97 -1.26 6.88 14.02
CA LEU A 97 -1.41 6.74 12.56
C LEU A 97 -0.46 7.66 11.80
N LYS A 98 -0.34 8.92 12.21
CA LYS A 98 0.64 9.84 11.61
C LYS A 98 2.06 9.30 11.72
N ASN A 99 2.43 8.74 12.86
CA ASN A 99 3.75 8.17 13.07
C ASN A 99 3.99 6.94 12.17
N ILE A 100 2.99 6.06 12.01
CA ILE A 100 3.07 4.90 11.12
C ILE A 100 3.27 5.34 9.66
N MET A 101 2.53 6.35 9.20
CA MET A 101 2.65 6.89 7.83
C MET A 101 3.99 7.60 7.58
N SER A 102 4.62 8.16 8.62
CA SER A 102 5.91 8.83 8.46
C SER A 102 7.12 7.89 8.55
N HIS A 103 6.91 6.62 8.91
CA HIS A 103 8.02 5.64 8.96
C HIS A 103 8.33 5.10 7.56
N PRO A 104 9.60 5.12 7.15
CA PRO A 104 10.00 4.49 5.89
C PRO A 104 9.82 2.97 5.97
N ASP A 105 9.74 2.34 4.81
CA ASP A 105 9.68 0.87 4.68
C ASP A 105 10.70 0.18 5.58
N SER A 106 10.28 -0.89 6.25
CA SER A 106 11.11 -1.66 7.20
C SER A 106 12.36 -2.29 6.58
N TYR A 107 12.41 -2.44 5.26
CA TYR A 107 13.50 -3.13 4.57
C TYR A 107 14.42 -2.16 3.84
N GLY A 108 15.71 -2.26 4.14
CA GLY A 108 16.75 -1.49 3.45
C GLY A 108 16.89 -1.87 1.97
N PHE A 109 17.47 -0.97 1.18
CA PHE A 109 17.70 -1.13 -0.25
C PHE A 109 18.32 -2.49 -0.61
N TYR A 110 19.40 -2.87 0.07
CA TYR A 110 20.12 -4.12 -0.22
C TYR A 110 19.29 -5.37 0.04
N VAL A 111 18.43 -5.34 1.06
CA VAL A 111 17.55 -6.46 1.40
C VAL A 111 16.49 -6.66 0.30
N LYS A 112 15.89 -5.56 -0.19
CA LYS A 112 14.91 -5.61 -1.29
C LYS A 112 15.52 -6.17 -2.57
N VAL A 113 16.73 -5.73 -2.93
CA VAL A 113 17.45 -6.22 -4.12
C VAL A 113 17.84 -7.70 -3.98
N LEU A 114 18.29 -8.13 -2.80
CA LEU A 114 18.61 -9.53 -2.54
C LEU A 114 17.39 -10.44 -2.66
N PHE A 115 16.26 -10.06 -2.09
CA PHE A 115 15.02 -10.83 -2.22
C PHE A 115 14.52 -10.89 -3.66
N ALA A 116 14.65 -9.82 -4.43
CA ALA A 116 14.32 -9.81 -5.85
C ALA A 116 15.20 -10.78 -6.65
N PHE A 117 16.51 -10.82 -6.36
CA PHE A 117 17.43 -11.78 -6.95
C PHE A 117 17.01 -13.22 -6.64
N LEU A 118 16.78 -13.53 -5.36
CA LEU A 118 16.41 -14.88 -4.92
C LEU A 118 15.07 -15.33 -5.51
N ALA A 119 14.10 -14.41 -5.60
CA ALA A 119 12.81 -14.70 -6.21
C ALA A 119 12.95 -15.03 -7.70
N GLY A 120 13.64 -14.20 -8.48
CA GLY A 120 13.89 -14.45 -9.91
C GLY A 120 14.68 -15.73 -10.15
N PHE A 121 15.70 -16.00 -9.32
CA PHE A 121 16.49 -17.22 -9.37
C PHE A 121 15.65 -18.47 -9.11
N ALA A 122 14.75 -18.44 -8.12
CA ALA A 122 13.94 -19.60 -7.74
C ALA A 122 12.79 -19.89 -8.73
N ILE A 123 12.17 -18.86 -9.30
CA ILE A 123 11.04 -19.00 -10.21
C ILE A 123 11.45 -19.69 -11.52
N CYS A 124 12.66 -19.43 -12.02
CA CYS A 124 13.12 -19.96 -13.30
C CYS A 124 13.14 -21.51 -13.34
N PRO A 125 13.78 -22.25 -12.40
CA PRO A 125 13.77 -23.69 -12.42
C PRO A 125 12.41 -24.28 -12.02
N MET A 126 11.69 -23.65 -11.09
CA MET A 126 10.42 -24.18 -10.59
C MET A 126 9.25 -23.98 -11.57
N GLY A 127 9.20 -22.84 -12.26
CA GLY A 127 8.12 -22.50 -13.18
C GLY A 127 8.36 -22.88 -14.63
N PHE A 128 9.62 -22.83 -15.09
CA PHE A 128 9.97 -22.95 -16.51
C PHE A 128 10.95 -24.08 -16.81
N SER A 129 11.33 -24.91 -15.83
CA SER A 129 12.32 -25.98 -15.98
C SER A 129 13.65 -25.48 -16.60
N GLY A 130 14.01 -24.23 -16.31
CA GLY A 130 15.21 -23.58 -16.84
C GLY A 130 16.49 -24.17 -16.28
N SER A 131 17.60 -24.02 -17.04
CA SER A 131 18.94 -24.40 -16.59
C SER A 131 19.42 -23.51 -15.43
N PHE A 132 20.43 -23.98 -14.71
CA PHE A 132 21.07 -23.18 -13.64
C PHE A 132 21.59 -21.83 -14.16
N VAL A 133 22.10 -21.78 -15.39
CA VAL A 133 22.55 -20.54 -16.03
C VAL A 133 21.40 -19.58 -16.28
N ASP A 134 20.25 -20.10 -16.74
CA ASP A 134 19.05 -19.29 -16.98
C ASP A 134 18.51 -18.70 -15.67
N SER A 135 18.56 -19.48 -14.58
CA SER A 135 18.18 -19.01 -13.24
C SER A 135 19.06 -17.85 -12.76
N LEU A 136 20.36 -17.90 -13.05
CA LEU A 136 21.30 -16.86 -12.67
C LEU A 136 21.05 -15.57 -13.47
N VAL A 137 20.75 -15.70 -14.77
CA VAL A 137 20.38 -14.55 -15.63
C VAL A 137 19.06 -13.95 -15.17
N ALA A 138 18.04 -14.77 -14.87
CA ALA A 138 16.75 -14.30 -14.38
C ALA A 138 16.88 -13.59 -13.03
N GLY A 139 17.67 -14.12 -12.10
CA GLY A 139 17.93 -13.50 -10.79
C GLY A 139 18.66 -12.15 -10.91
N THR A 140 19.69 -12.07 -11.74
CA THR A 140 20.43 -10.80 -11.96
C THR A 140 19.57 -9.75 -12.63
N SER A 141 18.72 -10.12 -13.60
CA SER A 141 17.78 -9.21 -14.26
C SER A 141 16.75 -8.65 -13.28
N SER A 142 16.19 -9.51 -12.42
CA SER A 142 15.23 -9.11 -11.38
C SER A 142 15.85 -8.15 -10.35
N ALA A 143 17.08 -8.44 -9.92
CA ALA A 143 17.82 -7.55 -9.00
C ALA A 143 18.10 -6.18 -9.62
N PHE A 144 18.48 -6.15 -10.88
CA PHE A 144 18.77 -4.91 -11.61
C PHE A 144 17.51 -4.06 -11.79
N LEU A 145 16.38 -4.68 -12.12
CA LEU A 145 15.07 -4.03 -12.22
C LEU A 145 14.68 -3.33 -10.92
N ILE A 146 14.69 -4.07 -9.81
CA ILE A 146 14.34 -3.51 -8.50
C ILE A 146 15.33 -2.41 -8.08
N ALA A 147 16.61 -2.56 -8.38
CA ALA A 147 17.61 -1.52 -8.09
C ALA A 147 17.29 -0.21 -8.82
N ILE A 148 16.95 -0.26 -10.12
CA ILE A 148 16.56 0.92 -10.90
C ILE A 148 15.27 1.53 -10.36
N GLN A 149 14.26 0.71 -10.05
CA GLN A 149 12.98 1.16 -9.50
C GLN A 149 13.16 1.92 -8.18
N LEU A 150 13.99 1.40 -7.28
CA LEU A 150 14.28 2.04 -5.99
C LEU A 150 15.09 3.33 -6.12
N LEU A 151 16.05 3.40 -7.06
CA LEU A 151 16.84 4.59 -7.31
C LEU A 151 16.02 5.74 -7.89
N ARG A 152 14.98 5.44 -8.64
CA ARG A 152 14.16 6.44 -9.35
C ARG A 152 12.92 6.92 -8.57
N GLY A 153 12.70 6.41 -7.35
CA GLY A 153 11.67 6.94 -6.43
C GLY A 153 10.23 6.60 -6.80
N GLY A 154 9.97 5.45 -7.44
CA GLY A 154 8.63 4.87 -7.48
C GLY A 154 7.59 5.54 -8.38
N ASP A 155 7.98 6.20 -9.47
CA ASP A 155 7.03 6.71 -10.45
C ASP A 155 6.25 5.58 -11.13
N VAL A 156 4.94 5.57 -10.86
CA VAL A 156 3.97 4.53 -11.24
C VAL A 156 3.96 4.19 -12.73
N LEU A 157 4.13 5.18 -13.58
CA LEU A 157 4.15 4.99 -15.04
C LEU A 157 5.37 4.19 -15.50
N PHE A 158 6.48 4.32 -14.80
CA PHE A 158 7.71 3.60 -15.12
C PHE A 158 7.68 2.15 -14.68
N THR A 159 7.02 1.85 -13.56
CA THR A 159 6.85 0.48 -13.04
C THR A 159 6.09 -0.39 -14.04
N GLY A 160 4.99 0.12 -14.61
CA GLY A 160 4.19 -0.61 -15.61
C GLY A 160 4.96 -0.93 -16.89
N ILE A 161 5.69 0.04 -17.45
CA ILE A 161 6.46 -0.14 -18.69
C ILE A 161 7.61 -1.14 -18.46
N PHE A 162 8.32 -1.04 -17.33
CA PHE A 162 9.44 -1.93 -17.01
C PHE A 162 9.02 -3.37 -16.72
N GLU A 163 7.84 -3.61 -16.15
CA GLU A 163 7.31 -4.97 -15.97
C GLU A 163 7.07 -5.66 -17.31
N TYR A 164 6.56 -4.94 -18.31
CA TYR A 164 6.37 -5.48 -19.66
C TYR A 164 7.70 -5.74 -20.38
N ASP A 165 8.67 -4.83 -20.29
CA ASP A 165 9.98 -5.01 -20.90
C ASP A 165 10.76 -6.18 -20.27
N ALA A 166 10.66 -6.37 -18.94
CA ALA A 166 11.26 -7.51 -18.26
C ALA A 166 10.63 -8.84 -18.65
N LEU A 167 9.30 -8.89 -18.84
CA LEU A 167 8.61 -10.08 -19.34
C LEU A 167 9.04 -10.40 -20.78
N ILE A 168 9.13 -9.42 -21.66
CA ILE A 168 9.58 -9.60 -23.05
C ILE A 168 11.03 -10.07 -23.08
N PHE A 169 11.91 -9.51 -22.25
CA PHE A 169 13.32 -9.89 -22.20
C PHE A 169 13.51 -11.32 -21.70
N ASN A 170 12.78 -11.76 -20.66
CA ASN A 170 12.78 -13.12 -20.16
C ASN A 170 12.24 -14.12 -21.18
N VAL A 171 11.17 -13.77 -21.91
CA VAL A 171 10.60 -14.62 -22.97
C VAL A 171 11.55 -14.75 -24.17
N CYS A 172 12.27 -13.70 -24.55
CA CYS A 172 13.25 -13.73 -25.64
C CYS A 172 14.47 -14.59 -25.31
N ILE A 173 14.94 -14.56 -24.06
CA ILE A 173 16.10 -15.38 -23.62
C ILE A 173 15.69 -16.85 -23.47
N SER A 174 14.49 -17.15 -22.98
CA SER A 174 13.98 -18.51 -22.79
C SER A 174 13.71 -19.26 -24.12
N ARG A 175 13.69 -18.58 -25.25
CA ARG A 175 13.47 -19.20 -26.58
C ARG A 175 14.76 -19.59 -27.31
N ARG A 176 15.92 -19.40 -26.74
CA ARG A 176 17.21 -19.89 -27.27
C ARG A 176 17.73 -21.07 -26.47
#